data_31135ecda5f8821b1f7597d5c0141fb0
#
_entry.id   31135ecda5f8821b1f7597d5c0141fb0
#
_cell.length_a   1.000
_cell.length_b   1.000
_cell.length_c   1.000
_cell.angle_alpha   90.00
_cell.angle_beta   90.00
_cell.angle_gamma   90.00
#
_symmetry.space_group_name_H-M   'P 1'
#
loop_
_entity.id
_entity.type
_entity.pdbx_description
1 polymer ?
#
loop_
_entity_poly.entity_id
_entity_poly.type
_entity_poly.pdbx_seq_one_letter_code
_entity_poly.pdbx_strand_id
1 'polypeptide(L)'
;MLQNILEEKDNMENKIYIGWPAIEEFVDDLCYQIKTNHPEIKYVHGLKRGGLIPAVLVSHILNLKYIDTPKHYEPMECLIIDDICDSGETLRKCGIEYTTAVLHYKPHTSCIVPTMHAFTHEGDEWIIYPWERD
;
A
#
# COMPACT_ATOMS: atom_id res chain seq x y z
N MET A 1 -20.42 1.46 4.37
CA MET A 1 -19.18 0.90 3.82
C MET A 1 -18.06 1.08 4.81
N LEU A 2 -17.13 0.16 4.83
CA LEU A 2 -16.05 0.13 5.81
C LEU A 2 -15.26 1.44 5.84
N GLN A 3 -14.88 1.95 4.68
CA GLN A 3 -14.09 3.17 4.61
C GLN A 3 -14.81 4.37 5.22
N ASN A 4 -16.11 4.48 5.02
CA ASN A 4 -16.88 5.60 5.58
C ASN A 4 -16.92 5.57 7.11
N ILE A 5 -16.71 4.39 7.71
CA ILE A 5 -16.68 4.23 9.17
C ILE A 5 -15.30 4.57 9.70
N LEU A 6 -14.24 4.29 8.93
CA LEU A 6 -12.86 4.35 9.38
C LEU A 6 -12.13 5.65 8.99
N GLU A 7 -12.78 6.53 8.25
CA GLU A 7 -12.21 7.78 7.78
C GLU A 7 -12.95 8.99 8.35
N GLU A 8 -12.20 10.07 8.54
CA GLU A 8 -12.75 11.38 8.85
C GLU A 8 -12.41 12.33 7.71
N LYS A 9 -13.41 13.06 7.22
CA LYS A 9 -13.23 13.99 6.12
C LYS A 9 -13.19 15.43 6.61
N ASP A 10 -12.12 16.15 6.26
CA ASP A 10 -12.00 17.57 6.49
C ASP A 10 -12.47 18.31 5.23
N ASN A 11 -13.71 18.77 5.25
CA ASN A 11 -14.32 19.44 4.11
C ASN A 11 -13.69 20.81 3.79
N MET A 12 -13.06 21.45 4.79
CA MET A 12 -12.44 22.77 4.58
C MET A 12 -11.12 22.67 3.82
N GLU A 13 -10.36 21.62 4.07
CA GLU A 13 -9.05 21.41 3.46
C GLU A 13 -9.03 20.31 2.40
N ASN A 14 -10.19 19.71 2.16
CA ASN A 14 -10.34 18.62 1.19
C ASN A 14 -9.38 17.44 1.50
N LYS A 15 -9.34 17.05 2.76
CA LYS A 15 -8.49 15.95 3.25
C LYS A 15 -9.34 14.84 3.84
N ILE A 16 -8.79 13.62 3.78
CA ILE A 16 -9.35 12.46 4.46
C ILE A 16 -8.28 11.95 5.42
N TYR A 17 -8.64 11.83 6.70
CA TYR A 17 -7.74 11.33 7.72
C TYR A 17 -8.02 9.85 7.98
N ILE A 18 -7.00 9.03 7.82
CA ILE A 18 -7.09 7.58 8.02
C ILE A 18 -6.60 7.25 9.42
N GLY A 19 -7.40 6.52 10.17
CA GLY A 19 -7.03 6.06 11.51
C GLY A 19 -6.40 4.68 11.50
N TRP A 20 -5.81 4.29 12.63
CA TRP A 20 -5.18 2.97 12.76
C TRP A 20 -6.14 1.80 12.52
N PRO A 21 -7.43 1.86 12.92
CA PRO A 21 -8.35 0.77 12.59
C PRO A 21 -8.49 0.52 11.09
N ALA A 22 -8.48 1.58 10.27
CA ALA A 22 -8.53 1.44 8.82
C ALA A 22 -7.25 0.79 8.30
N ILE A 23 -6.09 1.19 8.85
CA ILE A 23 -4.81 0.58 8.46
C ILE A 23 -4.82 -0.91 8.73
N GLU A 24 -5.30 -1.34 9.89
CA GLU A 24 -5.39 -2.76 10.23
C GLU A 24 -6.25 -3.51 9.21
N GLU A 25 -7.40 -2.97 8.84
CA GLU A 25 -8.29 -3.59 7.87
C GLU A 25 -7.64 -3.67 6.49
N PHE A 26 -6.98 -2.61 6.04
CA PHE A 26 -6.31 -2.59 4.74
C PHE A 26 -5.17 -3.60 4.70
N VAL A 27 -4.36 -3.67 5.76
CA VAL A 27 -3.25 -4.61 5.84
C VAL A 27 -3.74 -6.05 5.87
N ASP A 28 -4.80 -6.32 6.63
CA ASP A 28 -5.40 -7.66 6.67
C ASP A 28 -5.90 -8.08 5.29
N ASP A 29 -6.53 -7.17 4.56
CA ASP A 29 -7.00 -7.43 3.21
C ASP A 29 -5.84 -7.73 2.26
N LEU A 30 -4.77 -6.94 2.31
CA LEU A 30 -3.58 -7.19 1.50
C LEU A 30 -2.95 -8.54 1.84
N CYS A 31 -2.85 -8.87 3.11
CA CYS A 31 -2.29 -10.16 3.54
C CYS A 31 -3.13 -11.33 3.01
N TYR A 32 -4.44 -11.19 3.02
CA TYR A 32 -5.34 -12.19 2.43
C TYR A 32 -5.07 -12.36 0.93
N GLN A 33 -4.96 -11.25 0.20
CA GLN A 33 -4.67 -11.28 -1.24
C GLN A 33 -3.32 -11.93 -1.53
N ILE A 34 -2.29 -11.57 -0.77
CA ILE A 34 -0.95 -12.15 -0.93
C ILE A 34 -0.99 -13.66 -0.74
N LYS A 35 -1.57 -14.09 0.37
CA LYS A 35 -1.63 -15.49 0.74
C LYS A 35 -2.40 -16.32 -0.28
N THR A 36 -3.49 -15.74 -0.81
CA THR A 36 -4.37 -16.43 -1.74
C THR A 36 -3.82 -16.46 -3.16
N ASN A 37 -3.28 -15.34 -3.65
CA ASN A 37 -2.92 -15.17 -5.05
C ASN A 37 -1.42 -15.15 -5.34
N HIS A 38 -0.60 -14.91 -4.31
CA HIS A 38 0.86 -14.76 -4.49
C HIS A 38 1.63 -15.51 -3.40
N PRO A 39 1.41 -16.83 -3.26
CA PRO A 39 2.09 -17.60 -2.21
C PRO A 39 3.60 -17.72 -2.42
N GLU A 40 4.11 -17.38 -3.60
CA GLU A 40 5.55 -17.38 -3.92
C GLU A 40 6.30 -16.23 -3.25
N ILE A 41 5.61 -15.22 -2.73
CA ILE A 41 6.24 -14.06 -2.08
C ILE A 41 6.95 -14.51 -0.79
N LYS A 42 8.22 -14.15 -0.67
CA LYS A 42 9.07 -14.45 0.50
C LYS A 42 9.63 -13.19 1.13
N TYR A 43 9.70 -12.10 0.38
CA TYR A 43 10.38 -10.86 0.78
C TYR A 43 9.46 -9.69 0.60
N VAL A 44 9.59 -8.70 1.49
CA VAL A 44 8.83 -7.46 1.38
C VAL A 44 9.75 -6.27 1.55
N HIS A 45 9.51 -5.25 0.73
CA HIS A 45 10.23 -3.99 0.75
C HIS A 45 9.22 -2.85 0.74
N GLY A 46 9.40 -1.90 1.66
CA GLY A 46 8.54 -0.72 1.74
C GLY A 46 9.22 0.48 1.11
N LEU A 47 8.49 1.19 0.27
CA LEU A 47 8.99 2.42 -0.33
C LEU A 47 8.95 3.54 0.71
N LYS A 48 10.08 4.18 0.90
CA LYS A 48 10.22 5.27 1.89
C LYS A 48 9.42 6.48 1.43
N ARG A 49 8.74 7.12 2.33
CA ARG A 49 8.63 6.70 3.74
C ARG A 49 7.28 6.03 4.00
N GLY A 50 6.27 6.36 3.21
CA GLY A 50 4.89 5.94 3.45
C GLY A 50 4.67 4.42 3.41
N GLY A 51 5.47 3.71 2.65
CA GLY A 51 5.35 2.26 2.53
C GLY A 51 6.01 1.47 3.65
N LEU A 52 6.83 2.12 4.49
CA LEU A 52 7.59 1.40 5.52
C LEU A 52 6.68 0.75 6.56
N ILE A 53 5.69 1.48 7.06
CA ILE A 53 4.83 0.95 8.12
C ILE A 53 3.95 -0.19 7.61
N PRO A 54 3.21 -0.06 6.48
CA PRO A 54 2.47 -1.20 5.97
C PRO A 54 3.36 -2.40 5.64
N ALA A 55 4.58 -2.17 5.12
CA ALA A 55 5.50 -3.27 4.81
C ALA A 55 5.92 -4.03 6.07
N VAL A 56 6.22 -3.31 7.15
CA VAL A 56 6.58 -3.94 8.42
C VAL A 56 5.41 -4.76 8.97
N LEU A 57 4.19 -4.22 8.91
CA LEU A 57 3.01 -4.94 9.38
C LEU A 57 2.78 -6.23 8.58
N VAL A 58 2.87 -6.15 7.25
CA VAL A 58 2.74 -7.32 6.39
C VAL A 58 3.82 -8.36 6.70
N SER A 59 5.06 -7.91 6.90
CA SER A 59 6.18 -8.81 7.22
C SER A 59 5.92 -9.60 8.49
N HIS A 60 5.33 -8.98 9.51
CA HIS A 60 5.00 -9.66 10.76
C HIS A 60 3.84 -10.63 10.59
N ILE A 61 2.77 -10.21 9.93
CA ILE A 61 1.57 -11.04 9.79
C ILE A 61 1.86 -12.29 8.97
N LEU A 62 2.60 -12.14 7.86
CA LEU A 62 2.88 -13.25 6.94
C LEU A 62 4.25 -13.89 7.17
N ASN A 63 4.99 -13.41 8.15
CA ASN A 63 6.35 -13.88 8.44
C ASN A 63 7.26 -13.84 7.20
N LEU A 64 7.21 -12.70 6.50
CA LEU A 64 8.07 -12.44 5.35
C LEU A 64 9.33 -11.73 5.82
N LYS A 65 10.44 -11.95 5.13
CA LYS A 65 11.68 -11.25 5.43
C LYS A 65 11.61 -9.82 4.86
N TYR A 66 11.78 -8.81 5.72
CA TYR A 66 11.93 -7.44 5.24
C TYR A 66 13.30 -7.26 4.59
N ILE A 67 13.35 -6.67 3.40
CA ILE A 67 14.60 -6.43 2.67
C ILE A 67 14.72 -4.96 2.30
N ASP A 68 15.95 -4.45 2.36
CA ASP A 68 16.23 -3.05 2.03
C ASP A 68 16.47 -2.83 0.54
N THR A 69 16.86 -3.89 -0.18
CA THR A 69 17.25 -3.78 -1.58
C THR A 69 16.71 -4.97 -2.37
N PRO A 70 15.57 -4.82 -3.05
CA PRO A 70 14.95 -5.96 -3.75
C PRO A 70 15.72 -6.47 -4.95
N LYS A 71 16.60 -5.65 -5.54
CA LYS A 71 17.31 -6.00 -6.78
C LYS A 71 18.20 -7.24 -6.69
N HIS A 72 18.50 -7.72 -5.48
CA HIS A 72 19.32 -8.92 -5.29
C HIS A 72 18.50 -10.20 -5.14
N TYR A 73 17.18 -10.10 -5.31
CA TYR A 73 16.26 -11.20 -5.11
C TYR A 73 15.44 -11.44 -6.38
N GLU A 74 14.87 -12.63 -6.50
CA GLU A 74 13.98 -12.93 -7.62
C GLU A 74 12.75 -12.03 -7.58
N PRO A 75 12.46 -11.27 -8.67
CA PRO A 75 11.32 -10.34 -8.65
C PRO A 75 9.98 -10.96 -8.28
N MET A 76 9.74 -12.22 -8.70
CA MET A 76 8.49 -12.90 -8.39
C MET A 76 8.32 -13.21 -6.90
N GLU A 77 9.42 -13.23 -6.15
CA GLU A 77 9.40 -13.52 -4.72
C GLU A 77 9.38 -12.26 -3.87
N CYS A 78 9.43 -11.09 -4.49
CA CYS A 78 9.51 -9.80 -3.82
C CYS A 78 8.20 -9.04 -3.92
N LEU A 79 7.75 -8.51 -2.79
CA LEU A 79 6.61 -7.62 -2.72
C LEU A 79 7.10 -6.21 -2.42
N ILE A 80 6.71 -5.25 -3.25
CA ILE A 80 7.00 -3.84 -3.04
C ILE A 80 5.71 -3.17 -2.54
N ILE A 81 5.78 -2.54 -1.39
CA ILE A 81 4.62 -1.88 -0.78
C ILE A 81 4.83 -0.38 -0.71
N ASP A 82 3.79 0.37 -1.09
CA ASP A 82 3.68 1.80 -0.82
C ASP A 82 2.33 2.07 -0.14
N ASP A 83 2.16 3.27 0.39
CA ASP A 83 0.90 3.63 1.02
C ASP A 83 -0.18 3.92 -0.03
N ILE A 84 0.20 4.63 -1.09
CA ILE A 84 -0.76 5.07 -2.10
C ILE A 84 -0.14 4.99 -3.50
N CYS A 85 -0.97 4.61 -4.47
CA CYS A 85 -0.65 4.73 -5.89
C CYS A 85 -1.51 5.87 -6.45
N ASP A 86 -0.96 7.08 -6.46
CA ASP A 86 -1.63 8.28 -6.97
C ASP A 86 -1.24 8.51 -8.43
N SER A 87 -0.09 9.13 -8.70
CA SER A 87 0.39 9.26 -10.09
C SER A 87 0.92 7.94 -10.63
N GLY A 88 1.38 7.05 -9.76
CA GLY A 88 1.97 5.78 -10.14
C GLY A 88 3.45 5.87 -10.50
N GLU A 89 4.03 7.07 -10.49
CA GLU A 89 5.42 7.26 -10.92
C GLU A 89 6.42 6.56 -10.01
N THR A 90 6.16 6.56 -8.69
CA THR A 90 7.06 5.91 -7.73
C THR A 90 7.13 4.40 -7.99
N LEU A 91 5.98 3.75 -8.15
CA LEU A 91 5.95 2.33 -8.44
C LEU A 91 6.52 2.01 -9.81
N ARG A 92 6.24 2.84 -10.82
CA ARG A 92 6.78 2.66 -12.16
C ARG A 92 8.30 2.69 -12.16
N LYS A 93 8.90 3.63 -11.42
CA LYS A 93 10.36 3.77 -11.32
C LYS A 93 10.99 2.64 -10.53
N CYS A 94 10.27 2.07 -9.60
CA CYS A 94 10.75 0.97 -8.76
C CYS A 94 11.00 -0.30 -9.57
N GLY A 95 10.20 -0.53 -10.62
CA GLY A 95 10.33 -1.68 -11.48
C GLY A 95 9.04 -2.47 -11.58
N ILE A 96 8.55 -2.62 -12.79
CA ILE A 96 7.28 -3.30 -13.05
C ILE A 96 7.39 -4.82 -12.96
N GLU A 97 8.60 -5.37 -12.85
CA GLU A 97 8.83 -6.80 -12.71
C GLU A 97 8.48 -7.33 -11.33
N TYR A 98 8.38 -6.45 -10.33
CA TYR A 98 8.02 -6.84 -8.96
C TYR A 98 6.52 -6.89 -8.76
N THR A 99 6.09 -7.70 -7.80
CA THR A 99 4.71 -7.67 -7.31
C THR A 99 4.55 -6.44 -6.42
N THR A 100 3.51 -5.64 -6.67
CA THR A 100 3.31 -4.38 -5.95
C THR A 100 1.99 -4.38 -5.18
N ALA A 101 1.97 -3.70 -4.04
CA ALA A 101 0.77 -3.54 -3.24
C ALA A 101 0.71 -2.14 -2.65
N VAL A 102 -0.48 -1.57 -2.58
CA VAL A 102 -0.72 -0.27 -1.97
C VAL A 102 -1.99 -0.33 -1.12
N LEU A 103 -2.10 0.58 -0.15
CA LEU A 103 -3.32 0.71 0.65
C LEU A 103 -4.42 1.35 -0.19
N HIS A 104 -4.11 2.49 -0.80
CA HIS A 104 -5.05 3.23 -1.66
C HIS A 104 -4.56 3.28 -3.09
N TYR A 105 -5.48 3.04 -4.03
CA TYR A 105 -5.21 3.16 -5.45
C TYR A 105 -6.16 4.22 -6.04
N LYS A 106 -5.60 5.21 -6.74
CA LYS A 106 -6.35 6.25 -7.45
C LYS A 106 -6.29 5.99 -8.95
N PRO A 107 -7.26 5.25 -9.50
CA PRO A 107 -7.20 4.88 -10.93
C PRO A 107 -7.28 6.05 -11.89
N HIS A 108 -7.93 7.14 -11.48
CA HIS A 108 -8.12 8.30 -12.35
C HIS A 108 -6.87 9.16 -12.53
N THR A 109 -5.88 9.02 -11.67
CA THR A 109 -4.63 9.80 -11.74
C THR A 109 -3.40 8.96 -11.99
N SER A 110 -3.50 7.65 -11.79
CA SER A 110 -2.33 6.76 -11.84
C SER A 110 -1.98 6.34 -13.27
N CYS A 111 -0.68 6.34 -13.58
CA CYS A 111 -0.16 5.85 -14.85
C CYS A 111 0.02 4.34 -14.90
N ILE A 112 -0.08 3.65 -13.77
CA ILE A 112 0.02 2.20 -13.70
C ILE A 112 -1.06 1.62 -12.80
N VAL A 113 -1.26 0.30 -12.89
CA VAL A 113 -2.14 -0.46 -12.00
C VAL A 113 -1.26 -1.28 -11.06
N PRO A 114 -1.32 -1.09 -9.73
CA PRO A 114 -0.59 -1.95 -8.82
C PRO A 114 -1.11 -3.38 -8.89
N THR A 115 -0.28 -4.35 -8.53
CA THR A 115 -0.72 -5.75 -8.53
C THR A 115 -1.89 -5.96 -7.58
N MET A 116 -1.80 -5.32 -6.40
CA MET A 116 -2.83 -5.42 -5.36
C MET A 116 -3.06 -4.05 -4.73
N HIS A 117 -4.28 -3.84 -4.25
CA HIS A 117 -4.62 -2.66 -3.45
C HIS A 117 -5.74 -3.03 -2.49
N ALA A 118 -5.81 -2.32 -1.38
CA ALA A 118 -6.85 -2.55 -0.38
C ALA A 118 -8.10 -1.73 -0.68
N PHE A 119 -7.93 -0.51 -1.14
CA PHE A 119 -9.06 0.39 -1.39
C PHE A 119 -8.84 1.24 -2.64
N THR A 120 -9.90 1.35 -3.46
CA THR A 120 -9.91 2.25 -4.62
C THR A 120 -10.49 3.58 -4.20
N HIS A 121 -9.70 4.64 -4.34
CA HIS A 121 -10.14 6.00 -4.01
C HIS A 121 -10.39 6.78 -5.29
N GLU A 122 -11.63 7.15 -5.53
CA GLU A 122 -12.04 7.81 -6.77
C GLU A 122 -12.15 9.33 -6.65
N GLY A 123 -12.05 9.85 -5.42
CA GLY A 123 -12.11 11.29 -5.19
C GLY A 123 -10.77 11.98 -5.34
N ASP A 124 -10.77 13.29 -5.18
CA ASP A 124 -9.57 14.12 -5.28
C ASP A 124 -9.01 14.53 -3.93
N GLU A 125 -9.60 14.03 -2.85
CA GLU A 125 -9.15 14.38 -1.50
C GLU A 125 -7.73 13.91 -1.27
N TRP A 126 -7.00 14.68 -0.48
CA TRP A 126 -5.66 14.32 -0.02
C TRP A 126 -5.80 13.35 1.16
N ILE A 127 -5.16 12.20 1.07
CA ILE A 127 -5.24 11.17 2.11
C ILE A 127 -4.10 11.37 3.09
N ILE A 128 -4.44 11.51 4.39
CA ILE A 128 -3.47 11.67 5.47
C ILE A 128 -3.49 10.40 6.32
N TYR A 129 -2.36 9.71 6.36
CA TYR A 129 -2.22 8.47 7.11
C TYR A 129 -1.88 8.75 8.58
N PRO A 130 -2.14 7.80 9.50
CA PRO A 130 -1.92 8.07 10.93
C PRO A 130 -0.47 8.29 11.32
N TRP A 131 0.49 7.83 10.51
CA TRP A 131 1.91 8.09 10.74
C TRP A 131 2.36 9.44 10.21
N GLU A 132 1.52 10.14 9.48
CA GLU A 132 1.82 11.47 8.97
C GLU A 132 1.32 12.52 9.94
N ARG A 133 2.02 13.66 9.99
CA ARG A 133 1.58 14.81 10.76
C ARG A 133 1.20 15.91 9.82
N ASP A 134 0.05 16.47 10.06
CA ASP A 134 -0.49 17.53 9.22
C ASP A 134 -0.21 18.90 9.84
#